data_42cfcee0a08c011f0b38a36b58a5c1d0
#
_entry.id   42cfcee0a08c011f0b38a36b58a5c1d0
#
_cell.length_a   1.000
_cell.length_b   1.000
_cell.length_c   1.000
_cell.angle_alpha   90.00
_cell.angle_beta   90.00
_cell.angle_gamma   90.00
#
_symmetry.space_group_name_H-M   'P 1'
#
loop_
_entity.id
_entity.type
_entity.pdbx_description
1 polymer ?
#
loop_
_entity_poly.entity_id
_entity_poly.type
_entity_poly.pdbx_seq_one_letter_code
_entity_poly.pdbx_strand_id
1 'polypeptide(L)'
;YLAGSGNVRGNGKFTGGNELKIDIAGQGDVDLMVNTPKIDVDIKGSGNVNLQGETKTASFDIAGTGDCNAEMLKSENASIKIAGNGNVKVYADVSLNIKIMGSGDVFYKGNAEVSQKIVGAGNVKKID
;
A
#
# COMPACT_ATOMS: atom_id res chain seq x y z
N TYR A 1 -10.36 10.88 0.46
CA TYR A 1 -9.54 11.83 -0.31
C TYR A 1 -8.90 12.86 0.62
N LEU A 2 -7.60 13.02 0.54
CA LEU A 2 -6.86 13.97 1.38
C LEU A 2 -5.94 14.80 0.48
N ALA A 3 -6.14 16.12 0.47
CA ALA A 3 -5.31 17.03 -0.29
C ALA A 3 -4.72 18.07 0.65
N GLY A 4 -3.42 18.38 0.49
CA GLY A 4 -2.71 19.30 1.34
C GLY A 4 -2.00 18.56 2.46
N SER A 5 -2.07 19.08 3.70
CA SER A 5 -1.46 18.42 4.85
C SER A 5 -2.52 18.10 5.89
N GLY A 6 -2.41 16.92 6.47
CA GLY A 6 -3.37 16.49 7.48
C GLY A 6 -3.15 15.03 7.86
N ASN A 7 -3.89 14.61 8.89
CA ASN A 7 -3.84 13.23 9.35
C ASN A 7 -5.23 12.63 9.31
N VAL A 8 -5.32 11.39 8.87
CA VAL A 8 -6.56 10.65 8.86
C VAL A 8 -6.41 9.42 9.75
N ARG A 9 -7.28 9.29 10.71
CA ARG A 9 -7.32 8.13 11.60
C ARG A 9 -8.71 7.56 11.67
N GLY A 10 -8.82 6.24 11.52
CA GLY A 10 -10.09 5.56 11.69
C GLY A 10 -9.99 4.56 12.83
N ASN A 11 -10.81 4.73 13.84
CA ASN A 11 -10.83 3.82 14.99
C ASN A 11 -11.80 2.67 14.82
N GLY A 12 -12.52 2.63 13.71
CA GLY A 12 -13.46 1.55 13.43
C GLY A 12 -13.06 0.83 12.17
N LYS A 13 -13.70 -0.30 11.94
CA LYS A 13 -13.56 -1.04 10.70
C LYS A 13 -14.47 -0.43 9.65
N PHE A 14 -13.91 -0.16 8.48
CA PHE A 14 -14.74 0.16 7.33
C PHE A 14 -15.24 -1.13 6.72
N THR A 15 -16.52 -1.39 6.80
CA THR A 15 -17.13 -2.60 6.29
C THR A 15 -18.24 -2.26 5.30
N GLY A 16 -18.50 -3.16 4.40
CA GLY A 16 -19.51 -2.92 3.38
C GLY A 16 -18.90 -2.21 2.18
N GLY A 17 -19.71 -1.94 1.18
CA GLY A 17 -19.20 -1.37 -0.04
C GLY A 17 -18.33 -2.36 -0.81
N ASN A 18 -17.96 -1.99 -2.01
CA ASN A 18 -17.15 -2.85 -2.86
C ASN A 18 -15.72 -2.39 -2.99
N GLU A 19 -15.44 -1.17 -2.60
CA GLU A 19 -14.12 -0.59 -2.82
C GLU A 19 -13.88 0.56 -1.84
N LEU A 20 -12.68 0.58 -1.28
CA LEU A 20 -12.22 1.71 -0.49
C LEU A 20 -11.06 2.36 -1.24
N LYS A 21 -11.17 3.63 -1.49
CA LYS A 21 -10.15 4.37 -2.20
C LYS A 21 -9.56 5.45 -1.31
N ILE A 22 -8.24 5.45 -1.20
CA ILE A 22 -7.50 6.42 -0.41
C ILE A 22 -6.59 7.19 -1.36
N ASP A 23 -6.70 8.49 -1.33
CA ASP A 23 -5.95 9.37 -2.23
C ASP A 23 -5.31 10.46 -1.39
N ILE A 24 -3.98 10.49 -1.37
CA ILE A 24 -3.21 11.46 -0.61
C ILE A 24 -2.42 12.32 -1.59
N ALA A 25 -2.68 13.62 -1.56
CA ALA A 25 -1.94 14.58 -2.37
C ALA A 25 -1.33 15.61 -1.43
N GLY A 26 -0.01 15.68 -1.40
CA GLY A 26 0.71 16.57 -0.50
C GLY A 26 1.33 15.79 0.65
N GLN A 27 1.07 16.22 1.89
CA GLN A 27 1.59 15.56 3.08
C GLN A 27 0.45 15.11 3.98
N GLY A 28 0.55 13.92 4.52
CA GLY A 28 -0.46 13.44 5.44
C GLY A 28 -0.17 12.04 5.92
N ASP A 29 -0.78 11.70 7.04
CA ASP A 29 -0.69 10.36 7.61
C ASP A 29 -2.08 9.74 7.63
N VAL A 30 -2.15 8.48 7.24
CA VAL A 30 -3.40 7.72 7.24
C VAL A 30 -3.22 6.47 8.08
N ASP A 31 -4.14 6.25 9.00
CA ASP A 31 -4.13 5.08 9.86
C ASP A 31 -5.55 4.53 9.90
N LEU A 32 -5.79 3.41 9.25
CA LEU A 32 -7.14 2.87 9.08
C LEU A 32 -7.18 1.37 9.33
N MET A 33 -8.32 0.92 9.85
CA MET A 33 -8.68 -0.49 9.87
C MET A 33 -9.78 -0.71 8.84
N VAL A 34 -9.58 -1.68 7.97
CA VAL A 34 -10.51 -1.89 6.85
C VAL A 34 -10.86 -3.36 6.68
N ASN A 35 -12.06 -3.58 6.18
CA ASN A 35 -12.51 -4.91 5.83
C ASN A 35 -13.40 -4.78 4.59
N THR A 36 -12.77 -4.71 3.43
CA THR A 36 -13.45 -4.52 2.16
C THR A 36 -12.87 -5.46 1.13
N PRO A 37 -13.62 -5.80 0.07
CA PRO A 37 -13.07 -6.65 -0.99
C PRO A 37 -11.94 -5.98 -1.79
N LYS A 38 -11.94 -4.66 -1.85
CA LYS A 38 -10.95 -3.97 -2.67
C LYS A 38 -10.50 -2.67 -2.03
N ILE A 39 -9.19 -2.44 -2.03
CA ILE A 39 -8.59 -1.22 -1.51
C ILE A 39 -7.65 -0.65 -2.56
N ASP A 40 -7.81 0.64 -2.85
CA ASP A 40 -6.88 1.39 -3.69
C ASP A 40 -6.26 2.50 -2.86
N VAL A 41 -4.93 2.54 -2.84
CA VAL A 41 -4.18 3.59 -2.15
C VAL A 41 -3.31 4.32 -3.16
N ASP A 42 -3.45 5.63 -3.21
CA ASP A 42 -2.71 6.47 -4.14
C ASP A 42 -2.05 7.60 -3.34
N ILE A 43 -0.74 7.63 -3.34
CA ILE A 43 0.04 8.64 -2.61
C ILE A 43 0.83 9.48 -3.61
N LYS A 44 0.56 10.77 -3.60
CA LYS A 44 1.30 11.72 -4.42
C LYS A 44 1.91 12.77 -3.49
N GLY A 45 3.22 12.80 -3.41
CA GLY A 45 3.91 13.69 -2.50
C GLY A 45 4.57 12.92 -1.37
N SER A 46 4.46 13.40 -0.13
CA SER A 46 5.00 12.70 1.02
C SER A 46 3.90 12.39 2.02
N GLY A 47 3.82 11.14 2.41
CA GLY A 47 2.80 10.72 3.36
C GLY A 47 3.08 9.32 3.85
N ASN A 48 2.47 8.98 4.98
CA ASN A 48 2.58 7.65 5.56
C ASN A 48 1.19 7.03 5.63
N VAL A 49 1.09 5.78 5.24
CA VAL A 49 -0.16 5.05 5.28
C VAL A 49 0.03 3.78 6.11
N ASN A 50 -0.82 3.60 7.11
CA ASN A 50 -0.87 2.38 7.89
C ASN A 50 -2.24 1.75 7.73
N LEU A 51 -2.28 0.51 7.30
CA LEU A 51 -3.53 -0.20 7.07
C LEU A 51 -3.53 -1.53 7.81
N GLN A 52 -4.69 -1.87 8.36
CA GLN A 52 -4.90 -3.12 9.08
C GLN A 52 -6.24 -3.70 8.67
N GLY A 53 -6.36 -5.01 8.75
CA GLY A 53 -7.62 -5.68 8.48
C GLY A 53 -7.50 -6.75 7.43
N GLU A 54 -8.50 -6.84 6.57
CA GLU A 54 -8.56 -7.86 5.53
C GLU A 54 -9.14 -7.29 4.24
N THR A 55 -8.59 -7.74 3.11
CA THR A 55 -9.11 -7.38 1.80
C THR A 55 -8.80 -8.50 0.82
N LYS A 56 -9.49 -8.54 -0.29
CA LYS A 56 -9.15 -9.49 -1.36
C LYS A 56 -8.09 -8.91 -2.27
N THR A 57 -8.27 -7.66 -2.67
CA THR A 57 -7.35 -7.02 -3.60
C THR A 57 -6.89 -5.69 -3.02
N ALA A 58 -5.59 -5.51 -2.94
CA ALA A 58 -5.00 -4.27 -2.48
C ALA A 58 -4.12 -3.70 -3.58
N SER A 59 -4.33 -2.44 -3.91
CA SER A 59 -3.52 -1.74 -4.90
C SER A 59 -2.87 -0.52 -4.25
N PHE A 60 -1.58 -0.40 -4.42
CA PHE A 60 -0.80 0.70 -3.87
C PHE A 60 -0.06 1.41 -4.99
N ASP A 61 -0.24 2.71 -5.10
CA ASP A 61 0.42 3.53 -6.11
C ASP A 61 1.07 4.70 -5.40
N ILE A 62 2.40 4.71 -5.38
CA ILE A 62 3.17 5.72 -4.66
C ILE A 62 3.98 6.53 -5.67
N ALA A 63 3.71 7.82 -5.72
CA ALA A 63 4.45 8.74 -6.56
C ALA A 63 5.03 9.84 -5.66
N GLY A 64 6.36 9.88 -5.57
CA GLY A 64 7.05 10.80 -4.70
C GLY A 64 7.76 10.07 -3.58
N THR A 65 7.70 10.62 -2.35
CA THR A 65 8.27 9.97 -1.17
C THR A 65 7.16 9.64 -0.19
N GLY A 66 6.98 8.39 0.10
CA GLY A 66 5.95 7.98 1.04
C GLY A 66 6.19 6.57 1.51
N ASP A 67 5.69 6.28 2.70
CA ASP A 67 5.78 4.94 3.27
C ASP A 67 4.40 4.35 3.41
N CYS A 68 4.25 3.12 3.00
CA CYS A 68 3.00 2.41 3.14
C CYS A 68 3.24 1.16 3.97
N ASN A 69 2.54 1.06 5.08
CA ASN A 69 2.66 -0.09 5.96
C ASN A 69 1.34 -0.84 5.98
N ALA A 70 1.27 -1.91 5.22
CA ALA A 70 0.10 -2.77 5.15
C ALA A 70 0.45 -4.19 5.59
N GLU A 71 1.43 -4.31 6.47
CA GLU A 71 1.87 -5.59 6.98
C GLU A 71 0.78 -6.32 7.75
N MET A 72 -0.08 -5.56 8.42
CA MET A 72 -1.20 -6.11 9.18
C MET A 72 -2.47 -6.23 8.36
N LEU A 73 -2.43 -5.82 7.10
CA LEU A 73 -3.57 -5.93 6.19
C LEU A 73 -3.41 -7.19 5.37
N LYS A 74 -4.21 -8.18 5.66
CA LYS A 74 -4.18 -9.43 4.91
C LYS A 74 -4.88 -9.26 3.58
N SER A 75 -4.16 -9.51 2.50
CA SER A 75 -4.72 -9.46 1.16
C SER A 75 -4.45 -10.77 0.43
N GLU A 76 -5.34 -11.12 -0.47
CA GLU A 76 -5.10 -12.27 -1.34
C GLU A 76 -4.24 -11.84 -2.53
N ASN A 77 -4.62 -10.74 -3.17
CA ASN A 77 -3.89 -10.20 -4.31
C ASN A 77 -3.44 -8.79 -3.96
N ALA A 78 -2.17 -8.50 -4.16
CA ALA A 78 -1.64 -7.16 -3.92
C ALA A 78 -0.90 -6.68 -5.16
N SER A 79 -1.07 -5.41 -5.47
CA SER A 79 -0.38 -4.78 -6.59
C SER A 79 0.27 -3.50 -6.07
N ILE A 80 1.57 -3.38 -6.29
CA ILE A 80 2.34 -2.26 -5.77
C ILE A 80 3.06 -1.57 -6.92
N LYS A 81 2.91 -0.26 -6.98
CA LYS A 81 3.58 0.55 -7.97
C LYS A 81 4.24 1.72 -7.29
N ILE A 82 5.54 1.84 -7.44
CA ILE A 82 6.33 2.90 -6.82
C ILE A 82 7.02 3.70 -7.93
N ALA A 83 6.79 5.00 -7.94
CA ALA A 83 7.49 5.92 -8.82
C ALA A 83 8.12 6.99 -7.94
N GLY A 84 9.44 6.92 -7.76
CA GLY A 84 10.17 7.80 -6.87
C GLY A 84 10.83 7.03 -5.75
N ASN A 85 10.78 7.55 -4.52
CA ASN A 85 11.34 6.90 -3.35
C ASN A 85 10.24 6.57 -2.36
N GLY A 86 10.11 5.31 -2.00
CA GLY A 86 9.09 4.92 -1.03
C GLY A 86 9.36 3.53 -0.50
N ASN A 87 8.82 3.26 0.68
CA ASN A 87 8.91 1.94 1.29
C ASN A 87 7.51 1.38 1.47
N VAL A 88 7.33 0.13 1.12
CA VAL A 88 6.04 -0.53 1.22
C VAL A 88 6.20 -1.86 1.94
N LYS A 89 5.30 -2.11 2.89
CA LYS A 89 5.19 -3.41 3.55
C LYS A 89 3.80 -3.95 3.28
N VAL A 90 3.72 -5.17 2.79
CA VAL A 90 2.43 -5.78 2.45
C VAL A 90 2.38 -7.24 2.89
N TYR A 91 1.16 -7.75 2.97
CA TYR A 91 0.90 -9.16 3.21
C TYR A 91 0.00 -9.66 2.09
N ALA A 92 0.45 -10.67 1.36
CA ALA A 92 -0.33 -11.25 0.27
C ALA A 92 -0.24 -12.77 0.32
N ASP A 93 -1.36 -13.44 0.06
CA ASP A 93 -1.42 -14.91 0.14
C ASP A 93 -1.50 -15.60 -1.21
N VAL A 94 -2.00 -14.93 -2.23
CA VAL A 94 -2.23 -15.55 -3.54
C VAL A 94 -1.28 -15.01 -4.58
N SER A 95 -1.29 -13.71 -4.80
CA SER A 95 -0.40 -13.12 -5.79
C SER A 95 0.04 -11.73 -5.37
N LEU A 96 1.24 -11.38 -5.77
CA LEU A 96 1.83 -10.09 -5.47
C LEU A 96 2.53 -9.58 -6.72
N ASN A 97 2.08 -8.44 -7.22
CA ASN A 97 2.72 -7.76 -8.34
C ASN A 97 3.40 -6.51 -7.83
N ILE A 98 4.68 -6.36 -8.18
CA ILE A 98 5.48 -5.24 -7.73
C ILE A 98 6.12 -4.57 -8.93
N LYS A 99 5.95 -3.26 -9.02
CA LYS A 99 6.59 -2.48 -10.06
C LYS A 99 7.24 -1.26 -9.42
N ILE A 100 8.55 -1.15 -9.58
CA ILE A 100 9.32 -0.06 -8.99
C ILE A 100 10.00 0.71 -10.12
N MET A 101 9.75 2.00 -10.15
CA MET A 101 10.44 2.91 -11.06
C MET A 101 11.11 3.98 -10.22
N GLY A 102 12.43 3.87 -10.05
CA GLY A 102 13.18 4.76 -9.19
C GLY A 102 13.87 4.00 -8.07
N SER A 103 13.87 4.55 -6.86
CA SER A 103 14.46 3.93 -5.68
C SER A 103 13.37 3.65 -4.65
N GLY A 104 13.12 2.41 -4.38
CA GLY A 104 12.11 2.05 -3.40
C GLY A 104 12.35 0.66 -2.87
N ASP A 105 11.88 0.40 -1.66
CA ASP A 105 12.01 -0.91 -1.06
C ASP A 105 10.63 -1.48 -0.79
N VAL A 106 10.46 -2.75 -1.10
CA VAL A 106 9.21 -3.46 -0.83
C VAL A 106 9.52 -4.65 0.05
N PHE A 107 8.79 -4.75 1.14
CA PHE A 107 8.87 -5.89 2.06
C PHE A 107 7.53 -6.59 2.05
N TYR A 108 7.52 -7.90 1.91
CA TYR A 108 6.29 -8.64 1.81
C TYR A 108 6.28 -9.86 2.71
N LYS A 109 5.07 -10.26 3.08
CA LYS A 109 4.82 -11.46 3.86
C LYS A 109 3.78 -12.32 3.17
N GLY A 110 3.71 -13.58 3.54
CA GLY A 110 2.72 -14.50 3.04
C GLY A 110 3.27 -15.46 2.01
N ASN A 111 2.38 -16.25 1.43
CA ASN A 111 2.76 -17.28 0.47
C ASN A 111 2.44 -16.90 -0.97
N ALA A 112 2.33 -15.63 -1.26
CA ALA A 112 1.93 -15.17 -2.58
C ALA A 112 2.97 -15.49 -3.63
N GLU A 113 2.49 -15.68 -4.84
CA GLU A 113 3.34 -15.78 -6.01
C GLU A 113 3.74 -14.37 -6.40
N VAL A 114 5.05 -14.09 -6.41
CA VAL A 114 5.55 -12.74 -6.59
C VAL A 114 5.99 -12.52 -8.03
N SER A 115 5.48 -11.46 -8.62
CA SER A 115 5.91 -10.98 -9.92
C SER A 115 6.46 -9.57 -9.74
N GLN A 116 7.72 -9.35 -10.10
CA GLN A 116 8.35 -8.08 -9.84
C GLN A 116 9.01 -7.52 -11.09
N LYS A 117 8.92 -6.22 -11.23
CA LYS A 117 9.59 -5.48 -12.30
C LYS A 117 10.21 -4.24 -11.69
N ILE A 118 11.54 -4.17 -11.73
CA ILE A 118 12.28 -3.07 -11.13
C ILE A 118 13.04 -2.33 -12.21
N VAL A 119 12.79 -1.04 -12.31
CA VAL A 119 13.52 -0.14 -13.20
C VAL A 119 14.20 0.90 -12.33
N GLY A 120 15.51 0.81 -12.21
CA GLY A 120 16.26 1.69 -11.32
C GLY A 120 16.88 0.90 -10.17
N ALA A 121 16.99 1.55 -9.01
CA ALA A 121 17.60 0.97 -7.81
C ALA A 121 16.54 0.65 -6.76
N GLY A 122 15.87 -0.47 -6.90
CA GLY A 122 14.88 -0.90 -5.95
C GLY A 122 15.17 -2.28 -5.41
N ASN A 123 14.62 -2.58 -4.24
CA ASN A 123 14.79 -3.87 -3.59
C ASN A 123 13.45 -4.45 -3.19
N VAL A 124 13.31 -5.76 -3.37
CA VAL A 124 12.14 -6.49 -2.90
C VAL A 124 12.62 -7.59 -1.98
N LYS A 125 12.04 -7.65 -0.80
CA LYS A 125 12.52 -8.57 0.23
C LYS A 125 11.35 -9.21 0.96
N LYS A 126 11.46 -10.50 1.23
CA LYS A 126 10.47 -11.22 2.03
C LYS A 126 10.88 -11.15 3.50
N ILE A 127 9.93 -10.80 4.35
CA ILE A 127 10.22 -10.54 5.77
C ILE A 127 9.50 -11.49 6.74
N ASP A 128 8.77 -12.49 6.26
CA ASP A 128 8.14 -13.42 7.21
C ASP A 128 9.02 -14.63 7.52
#